data_4d1b5efe7e7abdf49dd83ce90c42d045
#
_entry.id   4d1b5efe7e7abdf49dd83ce90c42d045
#
_cell.length_a   1.000
_cell.length_b   1.000
_cell.length_c   1.000
_cell.angle_alpha   90.00
_cell.angle_beta   90.00
_cell.angle_gamma   90.00
#
_symmetry.space_group_name_H-M   'P 1'
#
loop_
_entity.id
_entity.type
_entity.pdbx_description
1 polymer ?
#
loop_
_entity_poly.entity_id
_entity_poly.type
_entity_poly.pdbx_seq_one_letter_code
_entity_poly.pdbx_strand_id
1 'polypeptide(L)'
;ILPRTFFVMNNQFPTPHCTSLEELTHALRRFADERDWERYHTPKNLAAALIVEAGELLEHFQWLTQEESLHLSPEAKQEVAHEVADVLIYLTRLADRLGIDMLAAASEKMGLNAKKYPPLPKG
;
A
#
# COMPACT_ATOMS: atom_id res chain seq x y z
N ILE A 1 14.64 -13.80 -9.68
CA ILE A 1 14.74 -12.60 -8.83
C ILE A 1 16.15 -12.02 -8.98
N LEU A 2 16.21 -10.80 -9.46
CA LEU A 2 17.50 -10.12 -9.62
C LEU A 2 18.04 -9.69 -8.24
N PRO A 3 19.36 -9.79 -8.01
CA PRO A 3 19.93 -9.32 -6.76
C PRO A 3 19.66 -7.83 -6.55
N ARG A 4 19.43 -7.43 -5.30
CA ARG A 4 19.18 -6.02 -4.96
C ARG A 4 20.30 -5.10 -5.43
N THR A 5 21.53 -5.57 -5.33
CA THR A 5 22.70 -4.83 -5.76
C THR A 5 22.68 -4.48 -7.25
N PHE A 6 22.06 -5.33 -8.07
CA PHE A 6 21.94 -5.08 -9.49
C PHE A 6 21.13 -3.82 -9.77
N PHE A 7 20.00 -3.64 -9.07
CA PHE A 7 19.14 -2.45 -9.26
C PHE A 7 19.82 -1.17 -8.76
N VAL A 8 20.53 -1.25 -7.65
CA VAL A 8 21.23 -0.10 -7.07
C VAL A 8 22.34 0.40 -7.99
N MET A 9 23.07 -0.50 -8.62
CA MET A 9 24.22 -0.16 -9.45
C MET A 9 23.87 0.33 -10.85
N ASN A 10 22.71 -0.09 -11.38
CA ASN A 10 22.39 0.14 -12.79
C ASN A 10 21.65 1.46 -13.03
N ASN A 11 20.99 2.00 -12.02
CA ASN A 11 20.19 3.24 -12.12
C ASN A 11 19.31 3.33 -13.38
N GLN A 12 18.99 2.15 -13.97
CA GLN A 12 18.22 2.03 -15.21
C GLN A 12 16.74 2.31 -14.98
N PHE A 13 16.28 2.14 -13.73
CA PHE A 13 14.89 2.31 -13.34
C PHE A 13 14.84 3.32 -12.19
N PRO A 14 14.79 4.64 -12.53
CA PRO A 14 14.77 5.67 -11.50
C PRO A 14 13.54 5.53 -10.61
N THR A 15 13.73 5.76 -9.30
CA THR A 15 12.65 5.73 -8.32
C THR A 15 11.79 6.99 -8.50
N PRO A 16 10.48 6.85 -8.79
CA PRO A 16 9.61 8.02 -8.83
C PRO A 16 9.54 8.67 -7.45
N HIS A 17 9.50 9.98 -7.43
CA HIS A 17 9.35 10.74 -6.20
C HIS A 17 7.92 11.26 -6.10
N CYS A 18 7.11 10.61 -5.27
CA CYS A 18 5.71 10.98 -5.09
C CYS A 18 5.50 11.63 -3.72
N THR A 19 4.83 12.79 -3.70
CA THR A 19 4.55 13.52 -2.48
C THR A 19 3.05 13.62 -2.17
N SER A 20 2.20 13.02 -2.99
CA SER A 20 0.75 12.99 -2.81
C SER A 20 0.16 11.73 -3.39
N LEU A 21 -1.07 11.40 -2.99
CA LEU A 21 -1.78 10.26 -3.59
C LEU A 21 -2.08 10.51 -5.07
N GLU A 22 -2.29 11.76 -5.46
CA GLU A 22 -2.50 12.10 -6.87
C GLU A 22 -1.25 11.79 -7.70
N GLU A 23 -0.07 12.21 -7.24
CA GLU A 23 1.18 11.90 -7.91
C GLU A 23 1.44 10.41 -7.98
N LEU A 24 1.17 9.68 -6.88
CA LEU A 24 1.30 8.24 -6.84
C LEU A 24 0.36 7.58 -7.86
N THR A 25 -0.89 8.02 -7.92
CA THR A 25 -1.87 7.51 -8.87
C THR A 25 -1.37 7.65 -10.31
N HIS A 26 -0.87 8.83 -10.67
CA HIS A 26 -0.36 9.09 -12.01
C HIS A 26 0.90 8.25 -12.32
N ALA A 27 1.80 8.13 -11.36
CA ALA A 27 3.00 7.31 -11.53
C ALA A 27 2.64 5.83 -11.74
N LEU A 28 1.66 5.32 -11.00
CA LEU A 28 1.21 3.94 -11.13
C LEU A 28 0.50 3.68 -12.45
N ARG A 29 -0.28 4.65 -12.95
CA ARG A 29 -0.87 4.55 -14.29
C ARG A 29 0.19 4.38 -15.36
N ARG A 30 1.21 5.24 -15.34
CA ARG A 30 2.31 5.17 -16.30
C ARG A 30 3.03 3.82 -16.21
N PHE A 31 3.30 3.38 -14.99
CA PHE A 31 3.97 2.11 -14.76
C PHE A 31 3.19 0.94 -15.37
N ALA A 32 1.87 0.92 -15.18
CA ALA A 32 0.99 -0.11 -15.73
C ALA A 32 0.89 -0.01 -17.25
N ASP A 33 0.76 1.21 -17.79
CA ASP A 33 0.66 1.44 -19.23
C ASP A 33 1.92 0.96 -19.95
N GLU A 34 3.09 1.29 -19.42
CA GLU A 34 4.37 0.90 -20.00
C GLU A 34 4.55 -0.61 -20.12
N ARG A 35 3.84 -1.37 -19.29
CA ARG A 35 3.93 -2.84 -19.21
C ARG A 35 2.69 -3.55 -19.75
N ASP A 36 1.75 -2.79 -20.32
CA ASP A 36 0.48 -3.31 -20.83
C ASP A 36 -0.28 -4.12 -19.75
N TRP A 37 -0.28 -3.61 -18.52
CA TRP A 37 -0.95 -4.27 -17.40
C TRP A 37 -2.40 -3.85 -17.20
N GLU A 38 -2.86 -2.79 -17.86
CA GLU A 38 -4.24 -2.29 -17.73
C GLU A 38 -5.29 -3.38 -17.94
N ARG A 39 -5.08 -4.23 -18.93
CA ARG A 39 -6.00 -5.32 -19.23
C ARG A 39 -6.11 -6.37 -18.12
N TYR A 40 -5.10 -6.44 -17.25
CA TYR A 40 -5.08 -7.36 -16.10
C TYR A 40 -5.52 -6.69 -14.81
N HIS A 41 -5.49 -5.37 -14.75
CA HIS A 41 -5.81 -4.58 -13.57
C HIS A 41 -7.30 -4.25 -13.47
N THR A 42 -8.13 -5.29 -13.55
CA THR A 42 -9.56 -5.12 -13.26
C THR A 42 -9.76 -4.94 -11.76
N PRO A 43 -10.86 -4.30 -11.31
CA PRO A 43 -11.13 -4.17 -9.88
C PRO A 43 -11.09 -5.48 -9.11
N LYS A 44 -11.64 -6.56 -9.69
CA LYS A 44 -11.61 -7.88 -9.05
C LYS A 44 -10.18 -8.38 -8.85
N ASN A 45 -9.35 -8.28 -9.89
CA ASN A 45 -7.97 -8.75 -9.82
C ASN A 45 -7.14 -7.89 -8.86
N LEU A 46 -7.38 -6.58 -8.84
CA LEU A 46 -6.68 -5.67 -7.93
C LEU A 46 -7.07 -5.93 -6.47
N ALA A 47 -8.35 -6.20 -6.21
CA ALA A 47 -8.80 -6.56 -4.86
C ALA A 47 -8.17 -7.88 -4.40
N ALA A 48 -8.08 -8.88 -5.30
CA ALA A 48 -7.41 -10.14 -4.99
C ALA A 48 -5.93 -9.94 -4.70
N ALA A 49 -5.24 -9.13 -5.52
CA ALA A 49 -3.83 -8.82 -5.30
C ALA A 49 -3.61 -8.10 -3.97
N LEU A 50 -4.50 -7.16 -3.64
CA LEU A 50 -4.46 -6.43 -2.37
C LEU A 50 -4.51 -7.39 -1.17
N ILE A 51 -5.40 -8.37 -1.21
CA ILE A 51 -5.53 -9.35 -0.12
C ILE A 51 -4.26 -10.20 0.01
N VAL A 52 -3.64 -10.58 -1.10
CA VAL A 52 -2.38 -11.33 -1.08
C VAL A 52 -1.29 -10.49 -0.40
N GLU A 53 -1.15 -9.23 -0.78
CA GLU A 53 -0.14 -8.35 -0.19
C GLU A 53 -0.42 -8.08 1.30
N ALA A 54 -1.70 -7.93 1.67
CA ALA A 54 -2.09 -7.78 3.08
C ALA A 54 -1.72 -9.04 3.88
N GLY A 55 -1.86 -10.22 3.27
CA GLY A 55 -1.43 -11.49 3.86
C GLY A 55 0.09 -11.52 4.07
N GLU A 56 0.85 -11.07 3.09
CA GLU A 56 2.31 -11.00 3.20
C GLU A 56 2.74 -10.03 4.30
N LEU A 57 2.02 -8.91 4.46
CA LEU A 57 2.26 -8.00 5.56
C LEU A 57 2.05 -8.70 6.91
N LEU A 58 0.95 -9.46 7.04
CA LEU A 58 0.66 -10.21 8.27
C LEU A 58 1.76 -11.23 8.59
N GLU A 59 2.35 -11.86 7.58
CA GLU A 59 3.40 -12.86 7.77
C GLU A 59 4.57 -12.35 8.61
N HIS A 60 4.87 -11.05 8.53
CA HIS A 60 5.94 -10.44 9.32
C HIS A 60 5.62 -10.37 10.80
N PHE A 61 4.35 -10.50 11.18
CA PHE A 61 3.88 -10.34 12.56
C PHE A 61 3.24 -11.59 13.16
N GLN A 62 2.84 -12.56 12.32
CA GLN A 62 1.98 -13.66 12.77
C GLN A 62 2.56 -14.49 13.92
N TRP A 63 3.89 -14.57 14.01
CA TRP A 63 4.55 -15.36 15.06
C TRP A 63 5.16 -14.49 16.17
N LEU A 64 4.93 -13.19 16.12
CA LEU A 64 5.45 -12.26 17.12
C LEU A 64 4.43 -12.08 18.25
N THR A 65 4.95 -11.83 19.46
CA THR A 65 4.10 -11.34 20.54
C THR A 65 3.75 -9.88 20.29
N GLN A 66 2.76 -9.35 21.04
CA GLN A 66 2.42 -7.93 20.98
C GLN A 66 3.64 -7.05 21.24
N GLU A 67 4.41 -7.40 22.29
CA GLU A 67 5.60 -6.66 22.65
C GLU A 67 6.66 -6.69 21.56
N GLU A 68 6.92 -7.86 20.98
CA GLU A 68 7.90 -8.01 19.90
C GLU A 68 7.51 -7.20 18.67
N SER A 69 6.22 -7.07 18.38
CA SER A 69 5.75 -6.28 17.23
C SER A 69 6.06 -4.80 17.35
N LEU A 70 6.29 -4.30 18.58
CA LEU A 70 6.63 -2.90 18.83
C LEU A 70 8.12 -2.60 18.66
N HIS A 71 8.97 -3.64 18.56
CA HIS A 71 10.43 -3.50 18.58
C HIS A 71 11.08 -4.26 17.41
N LEU A 72 10.68 -3.90 16.20
CA LEU A 72 11.26 -4.52 15.00
C LEU A 72 12.70 -4.06 14.81
N SER A 73 13.56 -4.96 14.31
CA SER A 73 14.89 -4.59 13.86
C SER A 73 14.78 -3.65 12.65
N PRO A 74 15.84 -2.85 12.36
CA PRO A 74 15.83 -2.01 11.16
C PRO A 74 15.58 -2.78 9.87
N GLU A 75 16.12 -3.99 9.75
CA GLU A 75 15.94 -4.86 8.59
C GLU A 75 14.51 -5.34 8.46
N ALA A 76 13.91 -5.80 9.57
CA ALA A 76 12.51 -6.24 9.59
C ALA A 76 11.58 -5.06 9.27
N LYS A 77 11.87 -3.89 9.82
CA LYS A 77 11.07 -2.68 9.55
C LYS A 77 11.11 -2.31 8.07
N GLN A 78 12.26 -2.47 7.42
CA GLN A 78 12.40 -2.21 5.98
C GLN A 78 11.55 -3.18 5.16
N GLU A 79 11.54 -4.46 5.53
CA GLU A 79 10.71 -5.46 4.86
C GLU A 79 9.22 -5.15 5.05
N VAL A 80 8.82 -4.78 6.26
CA VAL A 80 7.45 -4.35 6.54
C VAL A 80 7.08 -3.11 5.72
N ALA A 81 8.00 -2.15 5.61
CA ALA A 81 7.77 -0.94 4.80
C ALA A 81 7.47 -1.28 3.34
N HIS A 82 8.18 -2.25 2.78
CA HIS A 82 7.94 -2.69 1.40
C HIS A 82 6.57 -3.35 1.25
N GLU A 83 6.12 -4.14 2.24
CA GLU A 83 4.79 -4.74 2.21
C GLU A 83 3.69 -3.69 2.38
N VAL A 84 3.90 -2.71 3.25
CA VAL A 84 3.00 -1.56 3.39
C VAL A 84 2.87 -0.83 2.06
N ALA A 85 4.00 -0.63 1.37
CA ALA A 85 4.02 0.00 0.06
C ALA A 85 3.22 -0.80 -0.97
N ASP A 86 3.37 -2.12 -1.00
CA ASP A 86 2.63 -2.97 -1.93
C ASP A 86 1.12 -2.90 -1.69
N VAL A 87 0.70 -2.89 -0.41
CA VAL A 87 -0.71 -2.72 -0.05
C VAL A 87 -1.23 -1.36 -0.56
N LEU A 88 -0.47 -0.30 -0.33
CA LEU A 88 -0.82 1.05 -0.80
C LEU A 88 -0.92 1.10 -2.33
N ILE A 89 0.03 0.49 -3.02
CA ILE A 89 0.06 0.47 -4.49
C ILE A 89 -1.22 -0.18 -5.05
N TYR A 90 -1.56 -1.38 -4.59
CA TYR A 90 -2.76 -2.06 -5.10
C TYR A 90 -4.05 -1.35 -4.69
N LEU A 91 -4.08 -0.80 -3.47
CA LEU A 91 -5.23 -0.01 -3.02
C LEU A 91 -5.42 1.23 -3.90
N THR A 92 -4.34 1.94 -4.20
CA THR A 92 -4.37 3.14 -5.05
C THR A 92 -4.81 2.80 -6.46
N ARG A 93 -4.31 1.69 -7.02
CA ARG A 93 -4.73 1.23 -8.35
C ARG A 93 -6.22 0.88 -8.38
N LEU A 94 -6.71 0.19 -7.34
CA LEU A 94 -8.12 -0.18 -7.23
C LEU A 94 -9.00 1.07 -7.17
N ALA A 95 -8.65 2.02 -6.31
CA ALA A 95 -9.39 3.28 -6.18
C ALA A 95 -9.40 4.03 -7.52
N ASP A 96 -8.28 4.09 -8.22
CA ASP A 96 -8.16 4.74 -9.52
C ASP A 96 -9.08 4.10 -10.56
N ARG A 97 -9.08 2.76 -10.63
CA ARG A 97 -9.93 2.04 -11.58
C ARG A 97 -11.42 2.25 -11.32
N LEU A 98 -11.80 2.47 -10.06
CA LEU A 98 -13.19 2.70 -9.67
C LEU A 98 -13.57 4.18 -9.59
N GLY A 99 -12.62 5.08 -9.82
CA GLY A 99 -12.88 6.52 -9.72
C GLY A 99 -13.14 6.99 -8.30
N ILE A 100 -12.53 6.33 -7.30
CA ILE A 100 -12.71 6.66 -5.89
C ILE A 100 -11.60 7.62 -5.45
N ASP A 101 -12.00 8.75 -4.85
CA ASP A 101 -11.09 9.63 -4.14
C ASP A 101 -10.89 9.06 -2.73
N MET A 102 -9.73 8.47 -2.48
CA MET A 102 -9.46 7.77 -1.22
C MET A 102 -9.48 8.68 0.00
N LEU A 103 -8.96 9.89 -0.12
CA LEU A 103 -8.94 10.82 1.02
C LEU A 103 -10.35 11.29 1.36
N ALA A 104 -11.16 11.61 0.35
CA ALA A 104 -12.55 11.97 0.57
C ALA A 104 -13.34 10.83 1.20
N ALA A 105 -13.15 9.60 0.69
CA ALA A 105 -13.80 8.42 1.22
C ALA A 105 -13.40 8.16 2.67
N ALA A 106 -12.09 8.29 2.98
CA ALA A 106 -11.58 8.11 4.33
C ALA A 106 -12.15 9.15 5.29
N SER A 107 -12.21 10.43 4.86
CA SER A 107 -12.77 11.50 5.69
C SER A 107 -14.25 11.26 5.99
N GLU A 108 -15.02 10.87 4.99
CA GLU A 108 -16.42 10.52 5.17
C GLU A 108 -16.58 9.34 6.13
N LYS A 109 -15.77 8.31 5.93
CA LYS A 109 -15.82 7.11 6.78
C LYS A 109 -15.46 7.41 8.23
N MET A 110 -14.49 8.29 8.45
CA MET A 110 -14.14 8.74 9.80
C MET A 110 -15.32 9.42 10.48
N GLY A 111 -16.07 10.25 9.75
CA GLY A 111 -17.29 10.87 10.28
C GLY A 111 -18.35 9.84 10.68
N LEU A 112 -18.55 8.83 9.83
CA LEU A 112 -19.48 7.73 10.13
C LEU A 112 -19.01 6.93 11.35
N ASN A 113 -17.71 6.66 11.42
CA ASN A 113 -17.12 5.92 12.54
C ASN A 113 -17.23 6.70 13.85
N ALA A 114 -17.09 8.01 13.83
CA ALA A 114 -17.24 8.86 15.01
C ALA A 114 -18.63 8.75 15.60
N LYS A 115 -19.66 8.61 14.77
CA LYS A 115 -21.04 8.39 15.23
C LYS A 115 -21.21 7.00 15.84
N LYS A 116 -20.58 5.97 15.24
CA LYS A 116 -20.67 4.60 15.70
C LYS A 116 -19.84 4.35 16.97
N TYR A 117 -18.71 5.00 17.07
CA TYR A 117 -17.75 4.86 18.17
C TYR A 117 -17.45 6.24 18.75
N PRO A 118 -18.35 6.82 19.57
CA PRO A 118 -18.12 8.15 20.14
C PRO A 118 -16.91 8.14 21.08
N PRO A 119 -16.26 9.30 21.25
CA PRO A 119 -15.11 9.36 22.16
C PRO A 119 -15.52 9.01 23.59
N LEU A 120 -14.56 8.45 24.33
CA LEU A 120 -14.77 8.14 25.74
C LEU A 120 -14.95 9.45 26.54
N PRO A 121 -15.82 9.45 27.59
CA PRO A 121 -15.93 10.61 28.45
C PRO A 121 -14.58 10.94 29.07
N LYS A 122 -14.25 12.23 29.12
CA LYS A 122 -13.08 12.70 29.85
C LYS A 122 -13.41 12.67 31.35
N GLY A 123 -12.74 11.78 32.07
CA GLY A 123 -12.92 11.66 33.53
C GLY A 123 -11.89 12.45 34.27
#